data_0b98a59ce3c0121587e49197a2bcd779
#
_entry.id   0b98a59ce3c0121587e49197a2bcd779
#
_cell.length_a   1.000
_cell.length_b   1.000
_cell.length_c   1.000
_cell.angle_alpha   90.00
_cell.angle_beta   90.00
_cell.angle_gamma   90.00
#
_symmetry.space_group_name_H-M   'P 1'
#
loop_
_entity.id
_entity.type
_entity.pdbx_description
1 polymer ?
#
loop_
_entity_poly.entity_id
_entity_poly.type
_entity_poly.pdbx_seq_one_letter_code
_entity_poly.pdbx_strand_id
1 'polypeptide(L)' 'SKRIHEDDIYQCMLDVHDIGKKITVTQLALWLECSTRTIHRNMSEELKREKELLNKQL' A
#
# COMPACT_ATOMS: atom_id res chain seq x y z
N SER A 1 -6.88 -13.26 12.51
CA SER A 1 -6.24 -12.38 11.52
C SER A 1 -7.24 -11.42 10.93
N LYS A 2 -6.82 -10.19 10.71
CA LYS A 2 -7.67 -9.16 10.13
C LYS A 2 -7.78 -9.34 8.63
N ARG A 3 -9.01 -9.11 8.15
CA ARG A 3 -9.24 -9.07 6.72
C ARG A 3 -8.75 -7.74 6.17
N ILE A 4 -7.92 -7.79 5.14
CA ILE A 4 -7.38 -6.58 4.52
C ILE A 4 -8.27 -6.16 3.36
N HIS A 5 -8.68 -4.90 3.36
CA HIS A 5 -9.49 -4.30 2.29
C HIS A 5 -8.68 -3.29 1.51
N GLU A 6 -9.18 -2.92 0.33
CA GLU A 6 -8.53 -1.91 -0.50
C GLU A 6 -8.35 -0.58 0.23
N ASP A 7 -9.35 -0.20 1.02
CA ASP A 7 -9.29 1.04 1.80
C ASP A 7 -8.13 1.03 2.79
N ASP A 8 -7.87 -0.13 3.39
CA ASP A 8 -6.75 -0.27 4.33
C ASP A 8 -5.43 -0.07 3.61
N ILE A 9 -5.30 -0.63 2.40
CA ILE A 9 -4.10 -0.49 1.60
C ILE A 9 -3.91 0.97 1.18
N TYR A 10 -4.96 1.61 0.72
CA TYR A 10 -4.90 3.01 0.30
C TYR A 10 -4.47 3.91 1.46
N GLN A 11 -5.10 3.75 2.61
CA GLN A 11 -4.75 4.54 3.78
C GLN A 11 -3.29 4.32 4.18
N CYS A 12 -2.83 3.07 4.12
CA CYS A 12 -1.45 2.73 4.40
C CYS A 12 -0.49 3.41 3.42
N MET A 13 -0.86 3.46 2.14
CA MET A 13 -0.06 4.14 1.13
C MET A 13 0.08 5.63 1.45
N LEU A 14 -1.00 6.26 1.86
CA LEU A 14 -0.97 7.66 2.24
C LEU A 14 -0.07 7.89 3.46
N ASP A 15 -0.15 7.00 4.44
CA ASP A 15 0.68 7.10 5.64
C ASP A 15 2.17 6.96 5.31
N VAL A 16 2.52 5.99 4.47
CA VAL A 16 3.91 5.79 4.04
C VAL A 16 4.42 6.99 3.27
N HIS A 17 3.60 7.53 2.37
CA HIS A 17 3.95 8.72 1.60
C HIS A 17 4.18 9.93 2.52
N ASP A 18 3.35 10.06 3.54
CA ASP A 18 3.39 11.18 4.47
C ASP A 18 4.71 11.25 5.24
N ILE A 19 5.30 10.10 5.53
CA ILE A 19 6.61 10.05 6.20
C ILE A 19 7.79 10.11 5.22
N GLY A 20 7.51 10.36 3.93
CA GLY A 20 8.54 10.55 2.93
C GLY A 20 9.20 9.29 2.43
N LYS A 21 8.59 8.14 2.63
CA LYS A 21 9.14 6.87 2.18
C LYS A 21 8.48 6.40 0.89
N LYS A 22 9.25 5.68 0.09
CA LYS A 22 8.74 5.08 -1.14
C LYS A 22 7.76 3.96 -0.80
N ILE A 23 6.64 3.94 -1.50
CA ILE A 23 5.61 2.94 -1.30
C ILE A 23 5.97 1.68 -2.09
N THR A 24 6.13 0.56 -1.38
CA THR A 24 6.39 -0.74 -2.00
C THR A 24 5.45 -1.77 -1.39
N VAL A 25 5.23 -2.87 -2.10
CA VAL A 25 4.38 -3.95 -1.59
C VAL A 25 4.93 -4.49 -0.27
N THR A 26 6.25 -4.63 -0.18
CA THR A 26 6.90 -5.08 1.05
C THR A 26 6.61 -4.14 2.21
N GLN A 27 6.70 -2.83 1.97
CA GLN A 27 6.43 -1.83 3.01
C GLN A 27 4.97 -1.90 3.46
N LEU A 28 4.04 -2.03 2.52
CA LEU A 28 2.63 -2.15 2.86
C LEU A 28 2.33 -3.40 3.67
N ALA A 29 2.97 -4.52 3.29
CA ALA A 29 2.80 -5.76 4.01
C ALA A 29 3.29 -5.66 5.46
N LEU A 30 4.42 -4.99 5.67
CA LEU A 30 4.95 -4.77 7.01
C LEU A 30 4.02 -3.89 7.84
N TRP A 31 3.51 -2.83 7.27
CA TRP A 31 2.62 -1.90 7.98
C TRP A 31 1.31 -2.56 8.37
N LEU A 32 0.77 -3.38 7.47
CA LEU A 32 -0.53 -4.03 7.70
C LEU A 32 -0.39 -5.41 8.36
N GLU A 33 0.83 -5.82 8.65
CA GLU A 33 1.13 -7.10 9.29
C GLU A 33 0.51 -8.27 8.54
N CYS A 34 0.71 -8.27 7.21
CA CYS A 34 0.22 -9.34 6.35
C CYS A 34 1.30 -9.73 5.35
N SER A 35 1.03 -10.73 4.52
CA SER A 35 1.98 -11.16 3.51
C SER A 35 1.88 -10.27 2.27
N THR A 36 2.96 -10.24 1.47
CA THR A 36 2.96 -9.52 0.20
C THR A 36 1.91 -10.07 -0.75
N ARG A 37 1.65 -11.38 -0.65
CA ARG A 37 0.61 -12.02 -1.45
C ARG A 37 -0.77 -11.41 -1.16
N THR A 38 -1.07 -11.16 0.11
CA THR A 38 -2.33 -10.53 0.50
C THR A 38 -2.45 -9.15 -0.11
N ILE A 39 -1.36 -8.38 -0.10
CA ILE A 39 -1.35 -7.05 -0.71
C ILE A 39 -1.64 -7.16 -2.21
N HIS A 40 -0.96 -8.06 -2.92
CA HIS A 40 -1.17 -8.25 -4.36
C HIS A 40 -2.61 -8.64 -4.68
N ARG A 41 -3.20 -9.52 -3.88
CA ARG A 41 -4.58 -9.97 -4.09
C ARG A 41 -5.61 -8.85 -3.95
N ASN A 42 -5.35 -7.91 -3.07
CA ASN A 42 -6.29 -6.83 -2.77
C ASN A 42 -5.97 -5.51 -3.46
N MET A 43 -4.86 -5.46 -4.19
CA MET A 43 -4.46 -4.23 -4.88
C MET A 43 -5.08 -4.17 -6.27
N SER A 44 -6.02 -3.25 -6.44
CA SER A 44 -6.68 -3.02 -7.73
C SER A 44 -5.77 -2.21 -8.66
N GLU A 45 -6.17 -2.09 -9.93
CA GLU A 45 -5.46 -1.26 -10.89
C GLU A 45 -5.40 0.19 -10.43
N GLU A 46 -6.48 0.68 -9.84
CA GLU A 46 -6.53 2.04 -9.30
C GLU A 46 -5.49 2.24 -8.21
N LEU A 47 -5.38 1.27 -7.30
CA LEU A 47 -4.40 1.36 -6.22
C LEU A 47 -2.97 1.34 -6.75
N LYS A 48 -2.72 0.55 -7.80
CA LYS A 48 -1.40 0.52 -8.43
C LYS A 48 -1.05 1.88 -9.03
N ARG A 49 -2.00 2.53 -9.68
CA ARG A 49 -1.79 3.87 -10.23
C ARG A 49 -1.53 4.90 -9.13
N GLU A 50 -2.33 4.85 -8.08
CA GLU A 50 -2.15 5.76 -6.95
C GLU A 50 -0.76 5.59 -6.32
N LYS A 51 -0.33 4.33 -6.17
CA LYS A 51 1.00 4.04 -5.64
C LYS A 51 2.08 4.70 -6.49
N GLU A 52 1.99 4.55 -7.81
CA GLU A 52 2.98 5.14 -8.72
C GLU A 52 2.95 6.66 -8.68
N LEU A 53 1.76 7.26 -8.65
CA LEU A 53 1.63 8.70 -8.57
C LEU A 53 2.24 9.25 -7.28
N LEU A 54 1.97 8.61 -6.17
CA LEU A 54 2.52 9.03 -4.88
C LEU A 54 4.04 8.90 -4.86
N ASN A 55 4.57 7.82 -5.44
CA ASN A 55 6.01 7.62 -5.52
C ASN A 55 6.71 8.69 -6.37
N LYS A 56 6.03 9.18 -7.40
CA LYS A 56 6.59 10.24 -8.25
C LYS A 56 6.66 11.58 -7.54
N GLN A 57 5.89 11.75 -6.49
CA GLN A 57 5.87 12.99 -5.72
C GLN A 57 6.92 13.06 -4.62
N LEU A 58 7.69 12.01 -4.46
CA LEU A 58 8.76 11.98 -3.45
C LEU A 58 10.01 12.71 -3.89
#